data_471627152ca96e4196afc49a27ad51d4
#
_entry.id   471627152ca96e4196afc49a27ad51d4
#
_cell.length_a   1.000
_cell.length_b   1.000
_cell.length_c   1.000
_cell.angle_alpha   90.00
_cell.angle_beta   90.00
_cell.angle_gamma   90.00
#
_symmetry.space_group_name_H-M   'P 1'
#
loop_
_entity.id
_entity.type
_entity.pdbx_description
1 polymer ?
#
loop_
_entity_poly.entity_id
_entity_poly.type
_entity_poly.pdbx_seq_one_letter_code
_entity_poly.pdbx_strand_id
1 'polypeptide(L)'
;MQTNQVTIGTPESKNAFRVLLLGSGELGKEVAIELQRFGVEVIAADRYDNAPAMQVAHECYTLNMLDPAALRDLIEQVKPNLVVPEIEAIHTQTLQEMEEKNGLTVIPTARAARLTMDREGIRRLAAETLGLPTSHYGFVDTEQEYLIAVKAIGMPCVIKPLMSSSGKGQSTIRTEDDIDDAWRKAQT
;
A
#
# COMPACT_ATOMS: atom_id res chain seq x y z
N MET A 1 32.68 -2.98 4.90
CA MET A 1 31.22 -3.20 4.98
C MET A 1 30.89 -3.59 6.40
N GLN A 2 30.20 -2.73 7.15
CA GLN A 2 29.66 -3.14 8.46
C GLN A 2 28.51 -4.10 8.17
N THR A 3 28.67 -5.34 8.58
CA THR A 3 27.56 -6.30 8.60
C THR A 3 26.62 -5.88 9.72
N ASN A 4 25.44 -5.30 9.38
CA ASN A 4 24.39 -5.11 10.35
C ASN A 4 23.92 -6.48 10.82
N GLN A 5 24.38 -6.87 11.99
CA GLN A 5 23.96 -8.14 12.59
C GLN A 5 22.58 -7.93 13.21
N VAL A 6 21.57 -8.57 12.64
CA VAL A 6 20.22 -8.63 13.23
C VAL A 6 20.20 -9.80 14.21
N THR A 7 19.83 -9.53 15.46
CA THR A 7 19.61 -10.57 16.46
C THR A 7 18.11 -10.86 16.54
N ILE A 8 17.72 -12.08 16.27
CA ILE A 8 16.34 -12.56 16.43
C ILE A 8 16.26 -13.26 17.78
N GLY A 9 15.47 -12.71 18.70
CA GLY A 9 15.19 -13.33 19.99
C GLY A 9 14.01 -14.31 19.91
N THR A 10 13.68 -14.91 21.04
CA THR A 10 12.49 -15.77 21.15
C THR A 10 11.23 -14.89 21.17
N PRO A 11 10.18 -15.21 20.39
CA PRO A 11 8.89 -14.54 20.48
C PRO A 11 8.37 -14.41 21.91
N GLU A 12 7.64 -13.35 22.20
CA GLU A 12 7.09 -13.02 23.52
C GLU A 12 8.15 -12.76 24.63
N SER A 13 9.42 -12.60 24.23
CA SER A 13 10.51 -12.26 25.15
C SER A 13 10.94 -10.79 25.01
N LYS A 14 11.71 -10.30 25.97
CA LYS A 14 12.24 -8.92 25.95
C LYS A 14 13.14 -8.64 24.73
N ASN A 15 13.72 -9.67 24.13
CA ASN A 15 14.64 -9.57 23.00
C ASN A 15 14.00 -10.05 21.69
N ALA A 16 12.70 -10.24 21.66
CA ALA A 16 12.00 -10.64 20.45
C ALA A 16 12.21 -9.62 19.33
N PHE A 17 12.47 -10.11 18.12
CA PHE A 17 12.39 -9.27 16.91
C PHE A 17 10.93 -9.20 16.50
N ARG A 18 10.34 -8.01 16.60
CA ARG A 18 8.90 -7.77 16.43
C ARG A 18 8.61 -7.20 15.04
N VAL A 19 7.72 -7.84 14.31
CA VAL A 19 7.23 -7.36 13.01
C VAL A 19 5.75 -7.03 13.11
N LEU A 20 5.41 -5.78 12.81
CA LEU A 20 4.02 -5.34 12.66
C LEU A 20 3.60 -5.47 11.19
N LEU A 21 2.66 -6.37 10.93
CA LEU A 21 2.06 -6.57 9.63
C LEU A 21 0.79 -5.71 9.53
N LEU A 22 0.78 -4.76 8.61
CA LEU A 22 -0.36 -3.89 8.31
C LEU A 22 -1.10 -4.42 7.07
N GLY A 23 -2.22 -5.06 7.29
CA GLY A 23 -2.93 -5.92 6.36
C GLY A 23 -2.76 -7.37 6.74
N SER A 24 -3.85 -8.05 6.98
CA SER A 24 -3.88 -9.39 7.56
C SER A 24 -4.71 -10.37 6.71
N GLY A 25 -4.74 -10.14 5.38
CA GLY A 25 -5.40 -11.01 4.42
C GLY A 25 -4.70 -12.36 4.22
N GLU A 26 -5.06 -13.06 3.15
CA GLU A 26 -4.50 -14.40 2.86
C GLU A 26 -2.98 -14.33 2.59
N LEU A 27 -2.54 -13.34 1.83
CA LEU A 27 -1.10 -13.13 1.61
C LEU A 27 -0.39 -12.76 2.90
N GLY A 28 -1.00 -11.89 3.72
CA GLY A 28 -0.49 -11.52 5.04
C GLY A 28 -0.30 -12.74 5.94
N LYS A 29 -1.20 -13.74 5.86
CA LYS A 29 -1.07 -15.00 6.60
C LYS A 29 0.18 -15.80 6.19
N GLU A 30 0.45 -15.91 4.89
CA GLU A 30 1.66 -16.58 4.41
C GLU A 30 2.93 -15.86 4.87
N VAL A 31 2.93 -14.53 4.82
CA VAL A 31 4.03 -13.71 5.34
C VAL A 31 4.23 -13.93 6.83
N ALA A 32 3.15 -13.96 7.62
CA ALA A 32 3.22 -14.24 9.06
C ALA A 32 3.82 -15.61 9.36
N ILE A 33 3.39 -16.65 8.65
CA ILE A 33 3.92 -18.02 8.80
C ILE A 33 5.41 -18.06 8.50
N GLU A 34 5.86 -17.44 7.40
CA GLU A 34 7.29 -17.42 7.05
C GLU A 34 8.11 -16.64 8.07
N LEU A 35 7.65 -15.51 8.56
CA LEU A 35 8.34 -14.76 9.62
C LEU A 35 8.50 -15.60 10.88
N GLN A 36 7.47 -16.34 11.27
CA GLN A 36 7.52 -17.23 12.44
C GLN A 36 8.51 -18.39 12.27
N ARG A 37 8.70 -18.92 11.04
CA ARG A 37 9.74 -19.91 10.76
C ARG A 37 11.14 -19.42 11.07
N PHE A 38 11.37 -18.10 10.97
CA PHE A 38 12.63 -17.47 11.38
C PHE A 38 12.68 -17.11 12.87
N GLY A 39 11.66 -17.41 13.65
CA GLY A 39 11.58 -17.07 15.08
C GLY A 39 11.18 -15.61 15.34
N VAL A 40 10.57 -14.95 14.39
CA VAL A 40 10.10 -13.55 14.50
C VAL A 40 8.76 -13.50 15.23
N GLU A 41 8.59 -12.55 16.13
CA GLU A 41 7.30 -12.23 16.75
C GLU A 41 6.47 -11.41 15.78
N VAL A 42 5.33 -11.94 15.38
CA VAL A 42 4.43 -11.31 14.40
C VAL A 42 3.22 -10.71 15.10
N ILE A 43 2.99 -9.44 14.84
CA ILE A 43 1.82 -8.69 15.27
C ILE A 43 1.00 -8.36 14.02
N ALA A 44 -0.24 -8.82 13.95
CA ALA A 44 -1.11 -8.62 12.79
C ALA A 44 -2.14 -7.52 13.05
N ALA A 45 -2.31 -6.60 12.11
CA ALA A 45 -3.29 -5.52 12.20
C ALA A 45 -4.15 -5.46 10.93
N ASP A 46 -5.46 -5.31 11.10
CA ASP A 46 -6.41 -5.12 10.00
C ASP A 46 -7.61 -4.29 10.48
N ARG A 47 -8.49 -3.90 9.54
CA ARG A 47 -9.73 -3.16 9.82
C ARG A 47 -10.88 -4.02 10.38
N TYR A 48 -10.75 -5.34 10.36
CA TYR A 48 -11.77 -6.29 10.83
C TYR A 48 -11.15 -7.42 11.63
N ASP A 49 -11.93 -7.97 12.56
CA ASP A 49 -11.50 -9.07 13.42
C ASP A 49 -11.34 -10.38 12.67
N ASN A 50 -10.51 -11.26 13.21
CA ASN A 50 -10.28 -12.60 12.69
C ASN A 50 -9.81 -12.64 11.23
N ALA A 51 -9.12 -11.60 10.77
CA ALA A 51 -8.47 -11.64 9.48
C ALA A 51 -7.51 -12.84 9.38
N PRO A 52 -7.27 -13.40 8.19
CA PRO A 52 -6.50 -14.64 8.02
C PRO A 52 -5.14 -14.68 8.74
N ALA A 53 -4.34 -13.62 8.70
CA ALA A 53 -3.06 -13.56 9.40
C ALA A 53 -3.20 -13.50 10.93
N MET A 54 -4.29 -12.93 11.45
CA MET A 54 -4.55 -12.87 12.89
C MET A 54 -4.72 -14.26 13.51
N GLN A 55 -5.13 -15.25 12.71
CA GLN A 55 -5.32 -16.63 13.18
C GLN A 55 -3.99 -17.33 13.51
N VAL A 56 -2.87 -16.79 13.04
CA VAL A 56 -1.53 -17.38 13.23
C VAL A 56 -0.54 -16.43 13.89
N ALA A 57 -0.85 -15.14 14.02
CA ALA A 57 0.01 -14.16 14.65
C ALA A 57 0.09 -14.35 16.18
N HIS A 58 1.14 -13.80 16.82
CA HIS A 58 1.29 -13.81 18.28
C HIS A 58 0.37 -12.79 18.95
N GLU A 59 0.23 -11.60 18.34
CA GLU A 59 -0.69 -10.55 18.77
C GLU A 59 -1.51 -10.04 17.57
N CYS A 60 -2.71 -9.52 17.82
CA CYS A 60 -3.55 -8.96 16.78
C CYS A 60 -4.30 -7.71 17.24
N TYR A 61 -4.51 -6.78 16.30
CA TYR A 61 -5.17 -5.52 16.54
C TYR A 61 -6.15 -5.20 15.40
N THR A 62 -7.34 -4.73 15.78
CA THR A 62 -8.34 -4.25 14.83
C THR A 62 -8.45 -2.75 14.91
N LEU A 63 -8.14 -2.05 13.79
CA LEU A 63 -8.19 -0.60 13.72
C LEU A 63 -8.40 -0.11 12.28
N ASN A 64 -8.85 1.13 12.16
CA ASN A 64 -8.83 1.81 10.86
C ASN A 64 -7.40 2.33 10.58
N MET A 65 -6.64 1.61 9.75
CA MET A 65 -5.26 1.97 9.40
C MET A 65 -5.16 3.24 8.53
N LEU A 66 -6.28 3.78 8.03
CA LEU A 66 -6.33 5.10 7.37
C LEU A 66 -6.41 6.25 8.38
N ASP A 67 -6.70 5.97 9.66
CA ASP A 67 -6.66 6.96 10.73
C ASP A 67 -5.21 7.16 11.18
N PRO A 68 -4.64 8.38 10.99
CA PRO A 68 -3.24 8.64 11.33
C PRO A 68 -2.95 8.53 12.83
N ALA A 69 -3.92 8.85 13.70
CA ALA A 69 -3.74 8.77 15.14
C ALA A 69 -3.73 7.31 15.59
N ALA A 70 -4.74 6.53 15.19
CA ALA A 70 -4.84 5.11 15.54
C ALA A 70 -3.61 4.32 15.05
N LEU A 71 -3.11 4.60 13.84
CA LEU A 71 -1.92 3.94 13.31
C LEU A 71 -0.67 4.30 14.12
N ARG A 72 -0.49 5.57 14.47
CA ARG A 72 0.64 6.04 15.28
C ARG A 72 0.62 5.41 16.67
N ASP A 73 -0.52 5.44 17.33
CA ASP A 73 -0.71 4.88 18.67
C ASP A 73 -0.38 3.39 18.71
N LEU A 74 -0.84 2.64 17.71
CA LEU A 74 -0.50 1.22 17.59
C LEU A 74 1.00 1.00 17.45
N ILE A 75 1.68 1.72 16.55
CA ILE A 75 3.13 1.56 16.33
C ILE A 75 3.90 1.92 17.61
N GLU A 76 3.52 2.99 18.31
CA GLU A 76 4.15 3.41 19.56
C GLU A 76 3.90 2.41 20.71
N GLN A 77 2.72 1.80 20.76
CA GLN A 77 2.38 0.74 21.73
C GLN A 77 3.17 -0.53 21.47
N VAL A 78 3.17 -1.02 20.22
CA VAL A 78 3.80 -2.28 19.81
C VAL A 78 5.32 -2.17 19.78
N LYS A 79 5.87 -1.01 19.42
CA LYS A 79 7.31 -0.77 19.25
C LYS A 79 7.98 -1.83 18.38
N PRO A 80 7.53 -2.02 17.13
CA PRO A 80 8.07 -3.04 16.26
C PRO A 80 9.50 -2.68 15.80
N ASN A 81 10.30 -3.70 15.53
CA ASN A 81 11.58 -3.53 14.86
C ASN A 81 11.41 -3.28 13.35
N LEU A 82 10.30 -3.80 12.79
CA LEU A 82 9.98 -3.70 11.38
C LEU A 82 8.47 -3.58 11.18
N VAL A 83 8.05 -2.69 10.29
CA VAL A 83 6.66 -2.61 9.80
C VAL A 83 6.60 -3.11 8.36
N VAL A 84 5.64 -3.97 8.07
CA VAL A 84 5.36 -4.48 6.73
C VAL A 84 3.98 -4.03 6.29
N PRO A 85 3.87 -3.00 5.43
CA PRO A 85 2.62 -2.65 4.79
C PRO A 85 2.30 -3.67 3.69
N GLU A 86 1.28 -4.50 3.92
CA GLU A 86 0.87 -5.56 2.98
C GLU A 86 -0.25 -5.09 2.06
N ILE A 87 -1.10 -4.20 2.56
CA ILE A 87 -2.20 -3.61 1.77
C ILE A 87 -1.97 -2.12 1.55
N GLU A 88 -2.73 -1.57 0.59
CA GLU A 88 -2.69 -0.16 0.25
C GLU A 88 -3.54 0.74 1.15
N ALA A 89 -4.52 0.20 1.87
CA ALA A 89 -5.45 0.97 2.73
C ALA A 89 -4.82 1.37 4.07
N ILE A 90 -3.70 2.08 4.01
CA ILE A 90 -2.88 2.52 5.15
C ILE A 90 -2.58 4.01 5.00
N HIS A 91 -2.54 4.74 6.11
CA HIS A 91 -2.11 6.14 6.12
C HIS A 91 -0.59 6.24 5.94
N THR A 92 -0.13 6.12 4.68
CA THR A 92 1.29 6.04 4.32
C THR A 92 2.10 7.27 4.71
N GLN A 93 1.46 8.44 4.85
CA GLN A 93 2.14 9.64 5.32
C GLN A 93 2.59 9.49 6.79
N THR A 94 1.77 8.89 7.66
CA THR A 94 2.18 8.60 9.05
C THR A 94 3.38 7.65 9.07
N LEU A 95 3.39 6.60 8.24
CA LEU A 95 4.55 5.71 8.14
C LEU A 95 5.80 6.45 7.71
N GLN A 96 5.70 7.32 6.70
CA GLN A 96 6.82 8.11 6.21
C GLN A 96 7.37 9.06 7.27
N GLU A 97 6.50 9.76 8.02
CA GLU A 97 6.91 10.62 9.13
C GLU A 97 7.64 9.84 10.23
N MET A 98 7.20 8.62 10.52
CA MET A 98 7.83 7.77 11.54
C MET A 98 9.16 7.17 11.06
N GLU A 99 9.30 6.83 9.77
CA GLU A 99 10.59 6.46 9.17
C GLU A 99 11.61 7.60 9.32
N GLU A 100 11.21 8.83 8.92
CA GLU A 100 12.11 9.98 8.85
C GLU A 100 12.49 10.55 10.22
N LYS A 101 11.53 10.60 11.15
CA LYS A 101 11.72 11.27 12.44
C LYS A 101 12.08 10.31 13.58
N ASN A 102 11.57 9.10 13.55
CA ASN A 102 11.66 8.16 14.67
C ASN A 102 12.55 6.95 14.36
N GLY A 103 13.08 6.86 13.13
CA GLY A 103 13.95 5.74 12.72
C GLY A 103 13.20 4.41 12.58
N LEU A 104 11.88 4.43 12.38
CA LEU A 104 11.09 3.24 12.13
C LEU A 104 11.57 2.57 10.84
N THR A 105 11.77 1.27 10.86
CA THR A 105 12.05 0.51 9.64
C THR A 105 10.75 0.04 9.01
N VAL A 106 10.50 0.42 7.76
CA VAL A 106 9.32 0.00 6.98
C VAL A 106 9.76 -0.67 5.69
N ILE A 107 9.27 -1.86 5.39
CA ILE A 107 9.61 -2.63 4.19
C ILE A 107 8.35 -3.20 3.53
N PRO A 108 8.04 -2.84 2.27
CA PRO A 108 8.72 -1.81 1.46
C PRO A 108 8.62 -0.44 2.11
N THR A 109 9.52 0.49 1.79
CA THR A 109 9.52 1.83 2.41
C THR A 109 8.16 2.50 2.31
N ALA A 110 7.80 3.36 3.26
CA ALA A 110 6.53 4.08 3.23
C ALA A 110 6.33 4.87 1.92
N ARG A 111 7.42 5.42 1.36
CA ARG A 111 7.42 6.05 0.03
C ARG A 111 7.05 5.07 -1.08
N ALA A 112 7.62 3.86 -1.08
CA ALA A 112 7.31 2.84 -2.09
C ALA A 112 5.86 2.38 -1.97
N ALA A 113 5.37 2.12 -0.75
CA ALA A 113 3.97 1.78 -0.49
C ALA A 113 3.02 2.87 -1.01
N ARG A 114 3.31 4.15 -0.74
CA ARG A 114 2.54 5.29 -1.24
C ARG A 114 2.50 5.35 -2.77
N LEU A 115 3.64 5.18 -3.42
CA LEU A 115 3.73 5.25 -4.88
C LEU A 115 2.95 4.14 -5.59
N THR A 116 2.81 2.97 -4.98
CA THR A 116 2.01 1.88 -5.56
C THR A 116 0.52 2.19 -5.56
N MET A 117 0.06 3.05 -4.66
CA MET A 117 -1.33 3.52 -4.59
C MET A 117 -1.60 4.73 -5.49
N ASP A 118 -0.65 5.62 -5.59
CA ASP A 118 -0.74 6.87 -6.34
C ASP A 118 -0.37 6.63 -7.81
N ARG A 119 -1.38 6.42 -8.65
CA ARG A 119 -1.19 6.16 -10.08
C ARG A 119 -0.54 7.33 -10.80
N GLU A 120 -0.82 8.56 -10.39
CA GLU A 120 -0.18 9.76 -10.93
C GLU A 120 1.28 9.82 -10.51
N GLY A 121 1.54 9.69 -9.21
CA GLY A 121 2.89 9.77 -8.65
C GLY A 121 3.82 8.73 -9.27
N ILE A 122 3.40 7.46 -9.35
CA ILE A 122 4.25 6.42 -9.95
C ILE A 122 4.43 6.61 -11.45
N ARG A 123 3.43 7.10 -12.17
CA ARG A 123 3.52 7.36 -13.62
C ARG A 123 4.47 8.51 -13.92
N ARG A 124 4.37 9.62 -13.18
CA ARG A 124 5.28 10.75 -13.31
C ARG A 124 6.72 10.36 -12.92
N LEU A 125 6.86 9.60 -11.84
CA LEU A 125 8.18 9.08 -11.46
C LEU A 125 8.80 8.26 -12.60
N ALA A 126 8.07 7.31 -13.16
CA ALA A 126 8.55 6.44 -14.22
C ALA A 126 8.87 7.23 -15.51
N ALA A 127 7.91 8.01 -16.01
CA ALA A 127 8.02 8.66 -17.31
C ALA A 127 8.85 9.95 -17.27
N GLU A 128 8.61 10.83 -16.28
CA GLU A 128 9.14 12.18 -16.27
C GLU A 128 10.46 12.27 -15.49
N THR A 129 10.60 11.51 -14.39
CA THR A 129 11.81 11.56 -13.56
C THR A 129 12.86 10.55 -14.01
N LEU A 130 12.45 9.31 -14.27
CA LEU A 130 13.36 8.21 -14.62
C LEU A 130 13.51 8.00 -16.13
N GLY A 131 12.69 8.66 -16.96
CA GLY A 131 12.74 8.53 -18.42
C GLY A 131 12.43 7.12 -18.94
N LEU A 132 11.68 6.31 -18.18
CA LEU A 132 11.34 4.96 -18.58
C LEU A 132 10.24 4.97 -19.66
N PRO A 133 10.27 4.03 -20.61
CA PRO A 133 9.22 3.89 -21.60
C PRO A 133 7.86 3.61 -20.93
N THR A 134 6.87 4.42 -21.24
CA THR A 134 5.49 4.24 -20.77
C THR A 134 4.52 4.41 -21.93
N SER A 135 3.31 3.86 -21.81
CA SER A 135 2.21 4.22 -22.72
C SER A 135 1.85 5.69 -22.58
N HIS A 136 1.26 6.28 -23.60
CA HIS A 136 0.68 7.63 -23.52
C HIS A 136 -0.33 7.69 -22.35
N TYR A 137 -0.35 8.81 -21.64
CA TYR A 137 -1.23 9.01 -20.49
C TYR A 137 -1.62 10.49 -20.36
N GLY A 138 -2.70 10.73 -19.63
CA GLY A 138 -3.14 12.04 -19.17
C GLY A 138 -3.84 11.90 -17.83
N PHE A 139 -3.74 12.91 -16.98
CA PHE A 139 -4.48 13.02 -15.72
C PHE A 139 -5.54 14.09 -15.90
N VAL A 140 -6.73 13.84 -15.40
CA VAL A 140 -7.92 14.68 -15.62
C VAL A 140 -8.75 14.72 -14.35
N ASP A 141 -9.26 15.90 -14.03
CA ASP A 141 -10.11 16.14 -12.86
C ASP A 141 -11.56 16.46 -13.27
N THR A 142 -11.77 16.84 -14.53
CA THR A 142 -13.07 17.21 -15.06
C THR A 142 -13.45 16.37 -16.28
N GLU A 143 -14.76 16.23 -16.52
CA GLU A 143 -15.28 15.54 -17.70
C GLU A 143 -14.80 16.19 -19.02
N GLN A 144 -14.67 17.51 -19.03
CA GLN A 144 -14.19 18.22 -20.21
C GLN A 144 -12.72 17.87 -20.51
N GLU A 145 -11.86 17.85 -19.51
CA GLU A 145 -10.46 17.43 -19.64
C GLU A 145 -10.37 15.95 -20.06
N TYR A 146 -11.25 15.10 -19.51
CA TYR A 146 -11.34 13.72 -19.88
C TYR A 146 -11.64 13.52 -21.37
N LEU A 147 -12.64 14.21 -21.92
CA LEU A 147 -12.99 14.13 -23.34
C LEU A 147 -11.83 14.58 -24.24
N ILE A 148 -11.12 15.63 -23.84
CA ILE A 148 -9.92 16.10 -24.54
C ILE A 148 -8.81 15.05 -24.49
N ALA A 149 -8.57 14.44 -23.31
CA ALA A 149 -7.52 13.43 -23.13
C ALA A 149 -7.81 12.15 -23.94
N VAL A 150 -9.05 11.64 -23.93
CA VAL A 150 -9.46 10.48 -24.73
C VAL A 150 -9.19 10.74 -26.21
N LYS A 151 -9.56 11.93 -26.70
CA LYS A 151 -9.34 12.31 -28.10
C LYS A 151 -7.85 12.42 -28.45
N ALA A 152 -7.03 12.94 -27.52
CA ALA A 152 -5.58 13.09 -27.73
C ALA A 152 -4.83 11.76 -27.69
N ILE A 153 -5.22 10.86 -26.78
CA ILE A 153 -4.59 9.53 -26.60
C ILE A 153 -5.06 8.60 -27.72
N GLY A 154 -6.33 8.71 -28.13
CA GLY A 154 -6.96 7.84 -29.11
C GLY A 154 -7.52 6.54 -28.50
N MET A 155 -8.25 5.80 -29.31
CA MET A 155 -8.88 4.52 -28.92
C MET A 155 -8.19 3.35 -29.64
N PRO A 156 -8.03 2.18 -28.97
CA PRO A 156 -8.52 1.89 -27.62
C PRO A 156 -7.66 2.50 -26.53
N CYS A 157 -8.28 3.00 -25.45
CA CYS A 157 -7.58 3.48 -24.26
C CYS A 157 -8.27 2.98 -22.98
N VAL A 158 -7.59 3.18 -21.83
CA VAL A 158 -8.09 2.72 -20.52
C VAL A 158 -8.18 3.90 -19.56
N ILE A 159 -9.36 4.13 -19.01
CA ILE A 159 -9.57 5.05 -17.89
C ILE A 159 -9.43 4.30 -16.56
N LYS A 160 -8.81 4.94 -15.59
CA LYS A 160 -8.59 4.38 -14.24
C LYS A 160 -8.74 5.49 -13.20
N PRO A 161 -9.45 5.26 -12.08
CA PRO A 161 -9.39 6.18 -10.94
C PRO A 161 -7.94 6.32 -10.46
N LEU A 162 -7.57 7.49 -9.96
CA LEU A 162 -6.21 7.74 -9.44
C LEU A 162 -5.89 6.85 -8.25
N MET A 163 -6.83 6.75 -7.32
CA MET A 163 -6.69 5.99 -6.06
C MET A 163 -7.58 4.76 -6.08
N SER A 164 -7.18 3.73 -6.80
CA SER A 164 -7.91 2.46 -6.80
C SER A 164 -6.98 1.27 -7.00
N SER A 165 -7.35 0.14 -6.40
CA SER A 165 -6.65 -1.13 -6.54
C SER A 165 -7.50 -2.18 -7.24
N SER A 166 -6.89 -3.27 -7.66
CA SER A 166 -7.58 -4.46 -8.20
C SER A 166 -8.54 -4.17 -9.36
N GLY A 167 -8.29 -3.09 -10.13
CA GLY A 167 -9.10 -2.73 -11.29
C GLY A 167 -10.47 -2.12 -10.99
N LYS A 168 -10.77 -1.78 -9.73
CA LYS A 168 -12.02 -1.10 -9.37
C LYS A 168 -12.14 0.24 -10.09
N GLY A 169 -13.30 0.52 -10.69
CA GLY A 169 -13.57 1.73 -11.47
C GLY A 169 -12.81 1.83 -12.80
N GLN A 170 -12.04 0.81 -13.19
CA GLN A 170 -11.32 0.79 -14.46
C GLN A 170 -12.26 0.40 -15.61
N SER A 171 -12.14 1.07 -16.75
CA SER A 171 -12.86 0.77 -17.98
C SER A 171 -11.96 0.88 -19.19
N THR A 172 -12.23 0.07 -20.22
CA THR A 172 -11.60 0.19 -21.53
C THR A 172 -12.56 0.86 -22.49
N ILE A 173 -12.11 1.92 -23.13
CA ILE A 173 -12.83 2.67 -24.16
C ILE A 173 -12.36 2.15 -25.51
N ARG A 174 -13.23 1.52 -26.26
CA ARG A 174 -12.97 1.00 -27.61
C ARG A 174 -13.63 1.82 -28.70
N THR A 175 -14.79 2.39 -28.36
CA THR A 175 -15.62 3.19 -29.26
C THR A 175 -16.11 4.43 -28.53
N GLU A 176 -16.67 5.39 -29.26
CA GLU A 176 -17.26 6.61 -28.69
C GLU A 176 -18.41 6.29 -27.72
N ASP A 177 -19.14 5.21 -27.95
CA ASP A 177 -20.25 4.79 -27.09
C ASP A 177 -19.82 4.38 -25.67
N ASP A 178 -18.55 4.03 -25.48
CA ASP A 178 -18.02 3.64 -24.18
C ASP A 178 -17.65 4.82 -23.28
N ILE A 179 -17.55 6.04 -23.84
CA ILE A 179 -16.94 7.21 -23.18
C ILE A 179 -17.69 7.61 -21.90
N ASP A 180 -19.00 7.83 -22.00
CA ASP A 180 -19.81 8.32 -20.88
C ASP A 180 -19.91 7.31 -19.73
N ASP A 181 -20.03 6.02 -20.07
CA ASP A 181 -20.11 4.95 -19.08
C ASP A 181 -18.76 4.76 -18.36
N ALA A 182 -17.65 4.86 -19.09
CA ALA A 182 -16.31 4.76 -18.53
C ALA A 182 -16.01 5.90 -17.55
N TRP A 183 -16.43 7.13 -17.88
CA TRP A 183 -16.30 8.28 -16.97
C TRP A 183 -17.09 8.08 -15.68
N ARG A 184 -18.37 7.70 -15.78
CA ARG A 184 -19.22 7.43 -14.61
C ARG A 184 -18.63 6.37 -13.68
N LYS A 185 -18.11 5.28 -14.26
CA LYS A 185 -17.48 4.20 -13.47
C LYS A 185 -16.19 4.62 -12.78
N ALA A 186 -15.44 5.55 -13.39
CA ALA A 186 -14.20 6.04 -12.80
C ALA A 186 -14.43 6.99 -11.61
N GLN A 187 -15.65 7.52 -11.44
CA GLN A 187 -16.05 8.41 -10.34
C GLN A 187 -16.55 7.66 -9.09
N THR A 188 -16.76 6.35 -9.17
CA THR A 188 -17.26 5.51 -8.06
C THR A 188 -16.13 4.80 -7.33
#